data_9b7acde470325a80d241a186500f0419
#
_entry.id   9b7acde470325a80d241a186500f0419
#
_cell.length_a   1.000
_cell.length_b   1.000
_cell.length_c   1.000
_cell.angle_alpha   90.00
_cell.angle_beta   90.00
_cell.angle_gamma   90.00
#
_symmetry.space_group_name_H-M   'P 1'
#
loop_
_entity.id
_entity.type
_entity.pdbx_description
1 polymer ?
#
loop_
_entity_poly.entity_id
_entity_poly.type
_entity_poly.pdbx_seq_one_letter_code
_entity_poly.pdbx_strand_id
1 'polypeptide(L)'
;MDGVVITHGTDTLEETAYFLNLVVRTDKPIVLVGSMRPGTAMSADGMLNLYNAVSVAASKDARGKGVLVTMNDEINSGRDVSKMVNLRTEAFKSPWGALGMVVEGKNYWFRLPAKRHTSNSEFDIEKIDTLPAVEIAYGSGNASDTAYRAFAAKGAKAIIHAGTGNGSVSSAVVPSLQELRGKGIQIIRSSHVNAGGFVLRNAEQPDDKYDWVVAHDLNPQKARILAAVALSKTQDSKELQRIFWEY
;
A
#
# COMPACT_ATOMS: atom_id res chain seq x y z
N MET A 1 -4.21 17.80 21.13
CA MET A 1 -3.44 16.63 20.69
C MET A 1 -2.61 17.06 19.49
N ASP A 2 -1.29 16.92 19.56
CA ASP A 2 -0.38 17.43 18.53
C ASP A 2 -0.05 16.37 17.46
N GLY A 3 -0.05 15.12 17.83
CA GLY A 3 0.14 13.97 16.94
C GLY A 3 -0.38 12.67 17.56
N VAL A 4 -0.29 11.58 16.83
CA VAL A 4 -0.72 10.25 17.25
C VAL A 4 0.41 9.26 16.98
N VAL A 5 0.71 8.39 17.93
CA VAL A 5 1.58 7.21 17.74
C VAL A 5 0.73 5.96 17.84
N ILE A 6 0.90 5.06 16.89
CA ILE A 6 0.20 3.76 16.83
C ILE A 6 1.26 2.66 16.90
N THR A 7 1.29 1.91 18.01
CA THR A 7 2.10 0.69 18.09
C THR A 7 1.38 -0.43 17.36
N HIS A 8 2.08 -1.12 16.46
CA HIS A 8 1.48 -2.08 15.54
C HIS A 8 2.39 -3.30 15.32
N GLY A 9 1.80 -4.47 15.17
CA GLY A 9 2.54 -5.65 14.71
C GLY A 9 3.06 -5.47 13.29
N THR A 10 4.26 -5.96 13.00
CA THR A 10 4.97 -5.65 11.76
C THR A 10 4.41 -6.30 10.50
N ASP A 11 3.58 -7.36 10.62
CA ASP A 11 3.15 -8.16 9.47
C ASP A 11 2.20 -7.41 8.52
N THR A 12 1.31 -6.58 9.07
CA THR A 12 0.35 -5.79 8.30
C THR A 12 0.47 -4.28 8.55
N LEU A 13 1.57 -3.84 9.16
CA LEU A 13 1.81 -2.43 9.47
C LEU A 13 1.74 -1.55 8.22
N GLU A 14 2.32 -1.98 7.13
CA GLU A 14 2.32 -1.24 5.85
C GLU A 14 0.91 -1.05 5.28
N GLU A 15 0.03 -2.05 5.47
CA GLU A 15 -1.36 -1.98 5.02
C GLU A 15 -2.16 -0.99 5.85
N THR A 16 -2.03 -1.05 7.18
CA THR A 16 -2.67 -0.11 8.10
C THR A 16 -2.18 1.33 7.86
N ALA A 17 -0.87 1.51 7.69
CA ALA A 17 -0.29 2.82 7.41
C ALA A 17 -0.85 3.42 6.12
N TYR A 18 -0.93 2.62 5.05
CA TYR A 18 -1.47 3.08 3.79
C TYR A 18 -2.98 3.36 3.86
N PHE A 19 -3.75 2.49 4.50
CA PHE A 19 -5.18 2.73 4.69
C PHE A 19 -5.45 4.06 5.40
N LEU A 20 -4.80 4.31 6.53
CA LEU A 20 -4.93 5.57 7.26
C LEU A 20 -4.48 6.76 6.42
N ASN A 21 -3.42 6.60 5.63
CA ASN A 21 -2.92 7.64 4.72
C ASN A 21 -3.94 8.03 3.64
N LEU A 22 -4.81 7.11 3.24
CA LEU A 22 -5.88 7.35 2.28
C LEU A 22 -7.10 8.04 2.90
N VAL A 23 -7.52 7.63 4.12
CA VAL A 23 -8.88 7.94 4.60
C VAL A 23 -8.96 8.91 5.76
N VAL A 24 -7.87 9.18 6.48
CA VAL A 24 -7.88 10.10 7.62
C VAL A 24 -7.56 11.52 7.16
N ARG A 25 -8.51 12.43 7.37
CA ARG A 25 -8.40 13.83 6.94
C ARG A 25 -7.81 14.72 8.03
N THR A 26 -6.49 14.76 8.12
CA THR A 26 -5.76 15.59 9.09
C THR A 26 -4.40 16.01 8.55
N ASP A 27 -3.88 17.12 9.06
CA ASP A 27 -2.48 17.54 8.87
C ASP A 27 -1.59 17.13 10.04
N LYS A 28 -2.17 16.60 11.14
CA LYS A 28 -1.42 16.17 12.32
C LYS A 28 -0.60 14.92 12.00
N PRO A 29 0.60 14.79 12.56
CA PRO A 29 1.39 13.58 12.40
C PRO A 29 0.67 12.36 12.95
N ILE A 30 0.59 11.31 12.14
CA ILE A 30 0.19 9.97 12.55
C ILE A 30 1.39 9.07 12.25
N VAL A 31 1.96 8.47 13.30
CA VAL A 31 3.19 7.71 13.19
C VAL A 31 2.92 6.28 13.65
N LEU A 32 3.08 5.31 12.73
CA LEU A 32 3.06 3.90 13.08
C LEU A 32 4.47 3.44 13.42
N VAL A 33 4.54 2.53 14.39
CA VAL A 33 5.79 1.96 14.86
C VAL A 33 5.60 0.50 15.29
N GLY A 34 6.62 -0.29 15.07
CA GLY A 34 6.68 -1.68 15.51
C GLY A 34 8.08 -2.07 16.01
N SER A 35 8.28 -3.35 16.26
CA SER A 35 9.60 -3.91 16.51
C SER A 35 9.77 -5.25 15.83
N MET A 36 10.99 -5.55 15.41
CA MET A 36 11.36 -6.81 14.78
C MET A 36 11.89 -7.83 15.79
N ARG A 37 12.27 -7.38 16.98
CA ARG A 37 12.79 -8.23 18.06
C ARG A 37 11.89 -8.16 19.28
N PRO A 38 11.71 -9.27 20.02
CA PRO A 38 11.05 -9.25 21.32
C PRO A 38 11.75 -8.29 22.27
N GLY A 39 11.00 -7.64 23.16
CA GLY A 39 11.56 -6.69 24.14
C GLY A 39 12.60 -7.30 25.10
N THR A 40 12.61 -8.62 25.24
CA THR A 40 13.57 -9.39 26.05
C THR A 40 14.81 -9.81 25.27
N ALA A 41 14.86 -9.59 23.95
CA ALA A 41 16.01 -9.96 23.14
C ALA A 41 17.20 -9.01 23.37
N MET A 42 18.41 -9.54 23.20
CA MET A 42 19.61 -8.69 23.13
C MET A 42 19.48 -7.73 21.94
N SER A 43 19.79 -6.45 22.16
CA SER A 43 19.60 -5.39 21.16
C SER A 43 18.17 -5.32 20.62
N ALA A 44 17.17 -5.42 21.49
CA ALA A 44 15.77 -5.21 21.14
C ALA A 44 15.57 -3.79 20.58
N ASP A 45 14.86 -3.69 19.45
CA ASP A 45 14.70 -2.44 18.71
C ASP A 45 13.45 -1.62 19.14
N GLY A 46 12.53 -2.24 19.89
CA GLY A 46 11.21 -1.66 20.15
C GLY A 46 11.25 -0.32 20.90
N MET A 47 12.07 -0.20 21.96
CA MET A 47 12.10 1.01 22.80
C MET A 47 12.67 2.21 22.04
N LEU A 48 13.73 2.01 21.25
CA LEU A 48 14.29 3.10 20.42
C LEU A 48 13.32 3.48 19.30
N ASN A 49 12.72 2.50 18.62
CA ASN A 49 11.70 2.77 17.61
C ASN A 49 10.53 3.58 18.20
N LEU A 50 10.04 3.21 19.39
CA LEU A 50 8.95 3.93 20.08
C LEU A 50 9.35 5.35 20.46
N TYR A 51 10.56 5.53 21.01
CA TYR A 51 11.08 6.87 21.34
C TYR A 51 11.14 7.76 20.09
N ASN A 52 11.68 7.24 19.00
CA ASN A 52 11.76 7.95 17.72
C ASN A 52 10.36 8.30 17.18
N ALA A 53 9.41 7.36 17.23
CA ALA A 53 8.05 7.61 16.79
C ALA A 53 7.35 8.72 17.59
N VAL A 54 7.55 8.75 18.92
CA VAL A 54 7.03 9.84 19.78
C VAL A 54 7.69 11.17 19.43
N SER A 55 9.00 11.17 19.20
CA SER A 55 9.73 12.39 18.80
C SER A 55 9.22 12.96 17.48
N VAL A 56 8.96 12.09 16.49
CA VAL A 56 8.38 12.48 15.19
C VAL A 56 6.95 13.00 15.36
N ALA A 57 6.11 12.29 16.12
CA ALA A 57 4.71 12.67 16.32
C ALA A 57 4.54 13.99 17.10
N ALA A 58 5.46 14.31 17.99
CA ALA A 58 5.47 15.57 18.76
C ALA A 58 6.01 16.76 17.96
N SER A 59 6.68 16.51 16.84
CA SER A 59 7.37 17.57 16.10
C SER A 59 6.44 18.32 15.14
N LYS A 60 6.52 19.64 15.15
CA LYS A 60 5.74 20.52 14.26
C LYS A 60 6.12 20.33 12.78
N ASP A 61 7.37 19.97 12.50
CA ASP A 61 7.88 19.78 11.15
C ASP A 61 7.39 18.48 10.48
N ALA A 62 6.80 17.55 11.26
CA ALA A 62 6.17 16.34 10.74
C ALA A 62 4.73 16.57 10.23
N ARG A 63 4.14 17.75 10.48
CA ARG A 63 2.77 18.06 10.04
C ARG A 63 2.68 18.12 8.52
N GLY A 64 1.54 17.66 7.99
CA GLY A 64 1.24 17.69 6.55
C GLY A 64 2.06 16.73 5.71
N LYS A 65 2.74 15.75 6.31
CA LYS A 65 3.55 14.76 5.62
C LYS A 65 2.87 13.38 5.48
N GLY A 66 1.55 13.35 5.67
CA GLY A 66 0.79 12.10 5.62
C GLY A 66 1.00 11.22 6.84
N VAL A 67 0.63 9.95 6.72
CA VAL A 67 0.93 8.92 7.70
C VAL A 67 2.38 8.49 7.55
N LEU A 68 3.08 8.40 8.66
CA LEU A 68 4.51 8.07 8.73
C LEU A 68 4.71 6.70 9.39
N VAL A 69 5.78 6.04 9.01
CA VAL A 69 6.27 4.83 9.67
C VAL A 69 7.70 5.07 10.11
N THR A 70 7.93 4.94 11.43
CA THR A 70 9.26 5.16 12.00
C THR A 70 9.78 3.85 12.58
N MET A 71 10.80 3.31 11.97
CA MET A 71 11.53 2.12 12.40
C MET A 71 12.98 2.21 11.95
N ASN A 72 13.90 1.68 12.80
CA ASN A 72 15.32 1.61 12.50
C ASN A 72 15.90 2.98 12.11
N ASP A 73 15.56 4.02 12.89
CA ASP A 73 15.93 5.44 12.73
C ASP A 73 15.44 6.12 11.44
N GLU A 74 14.77 5.40 10.54
CA GLU A 74 14.20 5.97 9.31
C GLU A 74 12.76 6.47 9.55
N ILE A 75 12.43 7.58 8.86
CA ILE A 75 11.06 8.09 8.74
C ILE A 75 10.59 7.83 7.31
N ASN A 76 9.67 6.91 7.16
CA ASN A 76 9.15 6.49 5.87
C ASN A 76 7.71 6.97 5.65
N SER A 77 7.32 7.20 4.39
CA SER A 77 5.93 7.41 4.00
C SER A 77 5.12 6.12 4.20
N GLY A 78 3.96 6.22 4.85
CA GLY A 78 3.03 5.10 4.98
C GLY A 78 2.53 4.58 3.63
N ARG A 79 2.58 5.41 2.56
CA ARG A 79 2.30 4.98 1.20
C ARG A 79 3.39 4.06 0.64
N ASP A 80 4.66 4.44 0.84
CA ASP A 80 5.75 3.83 0.08
C ASP A 80 6.46 2.70 0.81
N VAL A 81 6.44 2.72 2.15
CA VAL A 81 7.15 1.75 2.97
C VAL A 81 6.54 0.34 2.85
N SER A 82 7.38 -0.66 2.76
CA SER A 82 6.98 -2.08 2.78
C SER A 82 7.93 -2.91 3.62
N LYS A 83 7.41 -4.02 4.18
CA LYS A 83 8.22 -5.02 4.87
C LYS A 83 8.94 -5.88 3.83
N MET A 84 10.18 -5.51 3.54
CA MET A 84 10.99 -6.15 2.49
C MET A 84 11.73 -7.39 2.98
N VAL A 85 11.94 -7.52 4.29
CA VAL A 85 12.67 -8.63 4.91
C VAL A 85 11.92 -9.09 6.17
N ASN A 86 11.90 -10.38 6.44
CA ASN A 86 11.07 -10.95 7.52
C ASN A 86 11.73 -10.97 8.91
N LEU A 87 13.07 -10.96 9.04
CA LEU A 87 13.73 -11.17 10.35
C LEU A 87 14.77 -10.11 10.74
N ARG A 88 15.12 -9.17 9.89
CA ARG A 88 16.10 -8.12 10.22
C ARG A 88 15.43 -6.90 10.85
N THR A 89 16.15 -6.15 11.66
CA THR A 89 15.66 -4.87 12.19
C THR A 89 15.42 -3.85 11.07
N GLU A 90 16.22 -3.89 10.00
CA GLU A 90 16.02 -3.14 8.76
C GLU A 90 14.98 -3.77 7.83
N ALA A 91 13.85 -4.21 8.39
CA ALA A 91 12.84 -4.92 7.61
C ALA A 91 12.02 -4.00 6.69
N PHE A 92 11.80 -2.76 7.12
CA PHE A 92 10.96 -1.80 6.42
C PHE A 92 11.80 -0.87 5.56
N LYS A 93 11.48 -0.82 4.28
CA LYS A 93 12.15 0.05 3.30
C LYS A 93 11.13 0.64 2.33
N SER A 94 11.40 1.86 1.88
CA SER A 94 10.71 2.44 0.74
C SER A 94 11.57 2.24 -0.52
N PRO A 95 11.03 1.73 -1.64
CA PRO A 95 11.76 1.64 -2.89
C PRO A 95 12.20 3.03 -3.41
N TRP A 96 11.50 4.07 -2.99
CA TRP A 96 11.80 5.46 -3.33
C TRP A 96 12.67 6.15 -2.27
N GLY A 97 13.06 5.44 -1.20
CA GLY A 97 13.87 5.87 -0.07
C GLY A 97 13.06 6.53 1.05
N ALA A 98 13.66 6.68 2.22
CA ALA A 98 13.05 7.33 3.39
C ALA A 98 12.76 8.81 3.14
N LEU A 99 11.73 9.36 3.80
CA LEU A 99 11.47 10.80 3.81
C LEU A 99 12.50 11.55 4.66
N GLY A 100 13.02 10.91 5.68
CA GLY A 100 13.98 11.47 6.61
C GLY A 100 14.51 10.43 7.58
N MET A 101 15.21 10.91 8.59
CA MET A 101 15.69 10.07 9.69
C MET A 101 15.57 10.79 11.03
N VAL A 102 15.59 10.04 12.12
CA VAL A 102 15.66 10.56 13.48
C VAL A 102 17.05 10.29 14.03
N VAL A 103 17.69 11.33 14.54
CA VAL A 103 18.98 11.21 15.22
C VAL A 103 18.87 11.94 16.57
N GLU A 104 19.07 11.24 17.66
CA GLU A 104 19.00 11.77 19.02
C GLU A 104 17.70 12.57 19.28
N GLY A 105 16.57 12.06 18.77
CA GLY A 105 15.26 12.69 18.92
C GLY A 105 15.02 13.92 18.04
N LYS A 106 15.91 14.20 17.08
CA LYS A 106 15.73 15.27 16.10
C LYS A 106 15.44 14.70 14.71
N ASN A 107 14.47 15.30 14.02
CA ASN A 107 14.09 14.89 12.66
C ASN A 107 14.96 15.60 11.62
N TYR A 108 15.43 14.83 10.65
CA TYR A 108 16.15 15.34 9.48
C TYR A 108 15.40 14.90 8.24
N TRP A 109 14.80 15.85 7.51
CA TRP A 109 13.97 15.59 6.34
C TRP A 109 14.77 15.75 5.05
N PHE A 110 14.64 14.79 4.14
CA PHE A 110 15.30 14.78 2.85
C PHE A 110 14.32 14.97 1.69
N ARG A 111 13.05 14.54 1.88
CA ARG A 111 12.03 14.56 0.84
C ARG A 111 10.64 14.75 1.44
N LEU A 112 9.69 15.08 0.57
CA LEU A 112 8.27 15.15 0.90
C LEU A 112 7.49 14.08 0.14
N PRO A 113 6.33 13.63 0.64
CA PRO A 113 5.41 12.77 -0.11
C PRO A 113 4.94 13.48 -1.38
N ALA A 114 5.02 12.80 -2.53
CA ALA A 114 4.61 13.37 -3.82
C ALA A 114 3.15 13.07 -4.18
N LYS A 115 2.59 12.01 -3.61
CA LYS A 115 1.23 11.53 -3.89
C LYS A 115 0.20 12.13 -2.93
N ARG A 116 -1.07 12.09 -3.31
CA ARG A 116 -2.17 12.55 -2.44
C ARG A 116 -2.27 11.70 -1.17
N HIS A 117 -2.56 12.35 -0.06
CA HIS A 117 -2.67 11.69 1.25
C HIS A 117 -3.50 12.54 2.22
N THR A 118 -3.94 11.95 3.30
CA THR A 118 -4.58 12.60 4.46
C THR A 118 -5.39 13.86 4.11
N SER A 119 -4.91 15.07 4.42
CA SER A 119 -5.65 16.32 4.27
C SER A 119 -6.06 16.66 2.84
N ASN A 120 -5.30 16.21 1.83
CA ASN A 120 -5.64 16.40 0.41
C ASN A 120 -6.21 15.14 -0.27
N SER A 121 -6.53 14.10 0.51
CA SER A 121 -7.23 12.92 0.03
C SER A 121 -8.68 13.25 -0.38
N GLU A 122 -9.18 12.56 -1.38
CA GLU A 122 -10.61 12.59 -1.72
C GLU A 122 -11.45 11.57 -0.96
N PHE A 123 -10.79 10.69 -0.20
CA PHE A 123 -11.44 9.70 0.64
C PHE A 123 -11.61 10.21 2.08
N ASP A 124 -12.64 9.71 2.75
CA ASP A 124 -12.98 10.13 4.10
C ASP A 124 -13.56 8.93 4.84
N ILE A 125 -12.91 8.53 5.94
CA ILE A 125 -13.35 7.38 6.73
C ILE A 125 -14.80 7.51 7.24
N GLU A 126 -15.26 8.73 7.50
CA GLU A 126 -16.62 8.99 7.97
C GLU A 126 -17.70 8.70 6.91
N LYS A 127 -17.29 8.52 5.64
CA LYS A 127 -18.17 8.23 4.49
C LYS A 127 -18.08 6.79 4.01
N ILE A 128 -17.30 5.96 4.70
CA ILE A 128 -17.08 4.57 4.32
C ILE A 128 -17.72 3.67 5.38
N ASP A 129 -18.90 3.13 5.08
CA ASP A 129 -19.58 2.18 5.99
C ASP A 129 -18.93 0.79 5.94
N THR A 130 -18.68 0.30 4.72
CA THR A 130 -18.07 -1.01 4.48
C THR A 130 -17.14 -0.96 3.28
N LEU A 131 -16.10 -1.77 3.32
CA LEU A 131 -15.20 -1.95 2.18
C LEU A 131 -15.64 -3.15 1.35
N PRO A 132 -15.74 -3.01 0.01
CA PRO A 132 -16.01 -4.14 -0.87
C PRO A 132 -14.87 -5.16 -0.84
N ALA A 133 -15.21 -6.43 -1.06
CA ALA A 133 -14.24 -7.51 -1.12
C ALA A 133 -13.30 -7.34 -2.32
N VAL A 134 -11.99 -7.29 -2.04
CA VAL A 134 -10.91 -7.24 -3.03
C VAL A 134 -9.89 -8.31 -2.66
N GLU A 135 -9.55 -9.16 -3.61
CA GLU A 135 -8.68 -10.32 -3.39
C GLU A 135 -7.41 -10.22 -4.21
N ILE A 136 -6.36 -10.94 -3.80
CA ILE A 136 -5.07 -10.99 -4.51
C ILE A 136 -4.85 -12.39 -5.06
N ALA A 137 -4.62 -12.48 -6.38
CA ALA A 137 -4.23 -13.72 -7.04
C ALA A 137 -2.79 -13.60 -7.55
N TYR A 138 -1.94 -14.56 -7.18
CA TYR A 138 -0.55 -14.60 -7.62
C TYR A 138 -0.40 -15.23 -9.00
N GLY A 139 0.30 -14.52 -9.89
CA GLY A 139 0.80 -15.06 -11.15
C GLY A 139 2.04 -15.92 -10.92
N SER A 140 2.10 -17.05 -11.63
CA SER A 140 3.22 -17.99 -11.56
C SER A 140 3.43 -18.70 -12.90
N GLY A 141 4.53 -19.44 -13.04
CA GLY A 141 4.68 -20.43 -14.11
C GLY A 141 3.55 -21.46 -14.03
N ASN A 142 3.00 -21.86 -15.18
CA ASN A 142 1.86 -22.79 -15.27
C ASN A 142 0.63 -22.34 -14.45
N ALA A 143 0.34 -21.03 -14.47
CA ALA A 143 -0.77 -20.46 -13.71
C ALA A 143 -2.13 -20.99 -14.22
N SER A 144 -3.07 -21.18 -13.29
CA SER A 144 -4.48 -21.51 -13.58
C SER A 144 -5.40 -20.35 -13.18
N ASP A 145 -6.63 -20.40 -13.69
CA ASP A 145 -7.68 -19.42 -13.37
C ASP A 145 -8.49 -19.76 -12.09
N THR A 146 -8.13 -20.83 -11.40
CA THR A 146 -8.88 -21.38 -10.26
C THR A 146 -9.12 -20.34 -9.17
N ALA A 147 -8.07 -19.61 -8.75
CA ALA A 147 -8.16 -18.59 -7.69
C ALA A 147 -9.10 -17.45 -8.11
N TYR A 148 -8.98 -16.97 -9.33
CA TYR A 148 -9.81 -15.87 -9.86
C TYR A 148 -11.29 -16.24 -9.87
N ARG A 149 -11.63 -17.44 -10.36
CA ARG A 149 -13.01 -17.96 -10.36
C ARG A 149 -13.55 -18.15 -8.95
N ALA A 150 -12.73 -18.64 -8.02
CA ALA A 150 -13.12 -18.83 -6.63
C ALA A 150 -13.42 -17.48 -5.95
N PHE A 151 -12.58 -16.47 -6.14
CA PHE A 151 -12.82 -15.12 -5.60
C PHE A 151 -14.09 -14.49 -6.19
N ALA A 152 -14.28 -14.60 -7.49
CA ALA A 152 -15.49 -14.13 -8.14
C ALA A 152 -16.75 -14.81 -7.59
N ALA A 153 -16.71 -16.13 -7.41
CA ALA A 153 -17.83 -16.90 -6.83
C ALA A 153 -18.13 -16.49 -5.38
N LYS A 154 -17.14 -15.98 -4.63
CA LYS A 154 -17.30 -15.42 -3.28
C LYS A 154 -17.72 -13.96 -3.27
N GLY A 155 -17.92 -13.34 -4.42
CA GLY A 155 -18.46 -11.98 -4.53
C GLY A 155 -17.41 -10.87 -4.54
N ALA A 156 -16.14 -11.17 -4.82
CA ALA A 156 -15.10 -10.17 -4.99
C ALA A 156 -15.53 -9.12 -6.03
N LYS A 157 -15.32 -7.85 -5.72
CA LYS A 157 -15.59 -6.70 -6.61
C LYS A 157 -14.38 -6.31 -7.44
N ALA A 158 -13.20 -6.65 -6.97
CA ALA A 158 -11.96 -6.54 -7.73
C ALA A 158 -11.01 -7.69 -7.40
N ILE A 159 -10.13 -7.98 -8.33
CA ILE A 159 -9.03 -8.92 -8.15
C ILE A 159 -7.73 -8.22 -8.55
N ILE A 160 -6.81 -8.17 -7.61
CA ILE A 160 -5.44 -7.73 -7.85
C ILE A 160 -4.67 -8.91 -8.43
N HIS A 161 -4.23 -8.81 -9.66
CA HIS A 161 -3.31 -9.77 -10.25
C HIS A 161 -1.88 -9.39 -9.85
N ALA A 162 -1.32 -10.11 -8.91
CA ALA A 162 0.09 -10.00 -8.53
C ALA A 162 0.96 -10.75 -9.56
N GLY A 163 1.19 -10.10 -10.70
CA GLY A 163 1.86 -10.69 -11.85
C GLY A 163 3.37 -10.80 -11.70
N THR A 164 3.98 -11.52 -12.61
CA THR A 164 5.43 -11.60 -12.76
C THR A 164 5.95 -10.35 -13.48
N GLY A 165 7.21 -9.98 -13.25
CA GLY A 165 7.86 -8.85 -13.95
C GLY A 165 6.99 -7.60 -13.96
N ASN A 166 6.67 -7.09 -15.14
CA ASN A 166 5.82 -5.90 -15.35
C ASN A 166 4.30 -6.20 -15.19
N GLY A 167 3.93 -7.04 -14.24
CA GLY A 167 2.54 -7.43 -14.00
C GLY A 167 1.97 -8.32 -15.12
N SER A 168 2.80 -9.14 -15.73
CA SER A 168 2.41 -10.02 -16.84
C SER A 168 1.36 -11.03 -16.41
N VAL A 169 0.40 -11.29 -17.29
CA VAL A 169 -0.69 -12.27 -17.13
C VAL A 169 -0.46 -13.44 -18.09
N SER A 170 -0.48 -14.66 -17.59
CA SER A 170 -0.39 -15.85 -18.43
C SER A 170 -1.50 -15.88 -19.48
N SER A 171 -1.15 -16.23 -20.73
CA SER A 171 -2.12 -16.35 -21.82
C SER A 171 -3.26 -17.35 -21.52
N ALA A 172 -2.98 -18.36 -20.70
CA ALA A 172 -3.99 -19.31 -20.23
C ALA A 172 -5.03 -18.70 -19.29
N VAL A 173 -4.69 -17.58 -18.59
CA VAL A 173 -5.56 -16.92 -17.61
C VAL A 173 -6.32 -15.74 -18.20
N VAL A 174 -5.77 -15.09 -19.25
CA VAL A 174 -6.37 -13.90 -19.89
C VAL A 174 -7.86 -14.08 -20.24
N PRO A 175 -8.32 -15.17 -20.89
CA PRO A 175 -9.73 -15.32 -21.24
C PRO A 175 -10.66 -15.30 -20.02
N SER A 176 -10.25 -15.93 -18.92
CA SER A 176 -11.02 -15.94 -17.68
C SER A 176 -11.10 -14.54 -17.05
N LEU A 177 -10.01 -13.77 -17.06
CA LEU A 177 -10.03 -12.41 -16.56
C LEU A 177 -10.92 -11.47 -17.41
N GLN A 178 -10.93 -11.65 -18.72
CA GLN A 178 -11.85 -10.92 -19.61
C GLN A 178 -13.31 -11.28 -19.32
N GLU A 179 -13.62 -12.57 -19.12
CA GLU A 179 -14.95 -13.03 -18.72
C GLU A 179 -15.38 -12.38 -17.39
N LEU A 180 -14.50 -12.38 -16.38
CA LEU A 180 -14.79 -11.79 -15.07
C LEU A 180 -14.96 -10.29 -15.15
N ARG A 181 -14.14 -9.59 -15.97
CA ARG A 181 -14.32 -8.15 -16.23
C ARG A 181 -15.67 -7.86 -16.87
N GLY A 182 -16.10 -8.67 -17.83
CA GLY A 182 -17.44 -8.58 -18.45
C GLY A 182 -18.60 -8.78 -17.46
N LYS A 183 -18.36 -9.46 -16.33
CA LYS A 183 -19.30 -9.60 -15.20
C LYS A 183 -19.22 -8.46 -14.18
N GLY A 184 -18.45 -7.42 -14.45
CA GLY A 184 -18.32 -6.23 -13.60
C GLY A 184 -17.24 -6.29 -12.53
N ILE A 185 -16.43 -7.36 -12.48
CA ILE A 185 -15.30 -7.46 -11.55
C ILE A 185 -14.12 -6.66 -12.10
N GLN A 186 -13.57 -5.77 -11.31
CA GLN A 186 -12.39 -4.99 -11.70
C GLN A 186 -11.15 -5.89 -11.69
N ILE A 187 -10.35 -5.83 -12.75
CA ILE A 187 -9.06 -6.51 -12.83
C ILE A 187 -7.97 -5.45 -12.75
N ILE A 188 -7.12 -5.58 -11.73
CA ILE A 188 -6.07 -4.60 -11.45
C ILE A 188 -4.72 -5.32 -11.47
N ARG A 189 -3.87 -4.98 -12.45
CA ARG A 189 -2.53 -5.57 -12.57
C ARG A 189 -1.54 -4.87 -11.64
N SER A 190 -0.90 -5.64 -10.79
CA SER A 190 0.24 -5.26 -9.96
C SER A 190 1.38 -6.24 -10.22
N SER A 191 2.51 -6.08 -9.56
CA SER A 191 3.63 -7.00 -9.64
C SER A 191 3.98 -7.54 -8.26
N HIS A 192 4.35 -8.82 -8.18
CA HIS A 192 4.92 -9.40 -6.96
C HIS A 192 6.44 -9.23 -6.87
N VAL A 193 7.06 -8.49 -7.78
CA VAL A 193 8.47 -8.09 -7.65
C VAL A 193 8.58 -7.04 -6.56
N ASN A 194 9.31 -7.38 -5.49
CA ASN A 194 9.28 -6.62 -4.24
C ASN A 194 10.24 -5.41 -4.18
N ALA A 195 11.15 -5.28 -5.14
CA ALA A 195 12.25 -4.32 -5.03
C ALA A 195 11.95 -2.93 -5.62
N GLY A 196 10.68 -2.60 -5.84
CA GLY A 196 10.29 -1.33 -6.47
C GLY A 196 10.10 -1.46 -7.97
N GLY A 197 9.84 -0.35 -8.62
CA GLY A 197 9.43 -0.29 -10.01
C GLY A 197 7.93 -0.02 -10.13
N PHE A 198 7.40 -0.10 -11.33
CA PHE A 198 5.98 0.12 -11.57
C PHE A 198 5.50 -0.70 -12.76
N VAL A 199 4.20 -0.97 -12.78
CA VAL A 199 3.53 -1.67 -13.88
C VAL A 199 3.16 -0.65 -14.96
N LEU A 200 3.74 -0.83 -16.14
CA LEU A 200 3.42 -0.01 -17.31
C LEU A 200 2.06 -0.42 -17.88
N ARG A 201 1.21 0.58 -18.11
CA ARG A 201 -0.06 0.39 -18.80
C ARG A 201 0.17 0.09 -20.28
N ASN A 202 -0.58 -0.85 -20.83
CA ASN A 202 -0.53 -1.27 -22.24
C ASN A 202 0.83 -1.85 -22.71
N ALA A 203 1.74 -2.20 -21.81
CA ALA A 203 3.04 -2.76 -22.18
C ALA A 203 2.98 -4.28 -22.41
N GLU A 204 2.63 -5.04 -21.35
CA GLU A 204 2.57 -6.50 -21.38
C GLU A 204 1.19 -7.03 -21.79
N GLN A 205 0.16 -6.24 -21.53
CA GLN A 205 -1.23 -6.53 -21.81
C GLN A 205 -1.89 -5.30 -22.44
N PRO A 206 -2.83 -5.47 -23.37
CA PRO A 206 -3.58 -4.34 -23.91
C PRO A 206 -4.69 -3.89 -22.94
N ASP A 207 -4.27 -3.26 -21.82
CA ASP A 207 -5.14 -2.90 -20.72
C ASP A 207 -6.37 -2.08 -21.14
N ASP A 208 -6.17 -1.13 -22.06
CA ASP A 208 -7.29 -0.31 -22.59
C ASP A 208 -8.33 -1.17 -23.33
N LYS A 209 -7.87 -2.16 -24.10
CA LYS A 209 -8.75 -3.08 -24.82
C LYS A 209 -9.50 -4.03 -23.88
N TYR A 210 -8.86 -4.46 -22.80
CA TYR A 210 -9.42 -5.39 -21.82
C TYR A 210 -10.20 -4.67 -20.72
N ASP A 211 -10.16 -3.34 -20.70
CA ASP A 211 -10.75 -2.52 -19.65
C ASP A 211 -10.20 -2.88 -18.26
N TRP A 212 -8.87 -3.10 -18.18
CA TRP A 212 -8.13 -3.38 -16.96
C TRP A 212 -7.45 -2.15 -16.41
N VAL A 213 -7.17 -2.16 -15.12
CA VAL A 213 -6.46 -1.10 -14.38
C VAL A 213 -5.04 -1.58 -14.08
N VAL A 214 -4.08 -0.67 -14.00
CA VAL A 214 -2.74 -0.97 -13.49
C VAL A 214 -2.51 -0.27 -12.15
N ALA A 215 -1.88 -0.98 -11.22
CA ALA A 215 -1.61 -0.49 -9.87
C ALA A 215 -0.44 0.52 -9.81
N HIS A 216 0.18 0.82 -10.94
CA HIS A 216 1.35 1.66 -11.01
C HIS A 216 2.49 1.10 -10.13
N ASP A 217 2.97 1.86 -9.13
CA ASP A 217 4.06 1.49 -8.23
C ASP A 217 3.61 0.85 -6.91
N LEU A 218 2.32 0.58 -6.75
CA LEU A 218 1.82 -0.09 -5.56
C LEU A 218 2.04 -1.61 -5.63
N ASN A 219 2.56 -2.18 -4.54
CA ASN A 219 2.59 -3.62 -4.37
C ASN A 219 1.17 -4.20 -4.27
N PRO A 220 0.98 -5.52 -4.41
CA PRO A 220 -0.35 -6.12 -4.42
C PRO A 220 -1.18 -5.82 -3.16
N GLN A 221 -0.56 -5.79 -1.98
CA GLN A 221 -1.24 -5.54 -0.70
C GLN A 221 -1.82 -4.12 -0.68
N LYS A 222 -1.03 -3.13 -1.05
CA LYS A 222 -1.47 -1.72 -1.10
C LYS A 222 -2.43 -1.46 -2.25
N ALA A 223 -2.21 -2.09 -3.40
CA ALA A 223 -3.17 -2.03 -4.51
C ALA A 223 -4.54 -2.56 -4.07
N ARG A 224 -4.60 -3.62 -3.26
CA ARG A 224 -5.83 -4.15 -2.67
C ARG A 224 -6.51 -3.12 -1.76
N ILE A 225 -5.75 -2.46 -0.90
CA ILE A 225 -6.28 -1.42 0.00
C ILE A 225 -6.85 -0.24 -0.81
N LEU A 226 -6.08 0.29 -1.78
CA LEU A 226 -6.56 1.39 -2.61
C LEU A 226 -7.80 1.01 -3.41
N ALA A 227 -7.83 -0.19 -4.00
CA ALA A 227 -8.98 -0.68 -4.73
C ALA A 227 -10.23 -0.78 -3.84
N ALA A 228 -10.11 -1.32 -2.62
CA ALA A 228 -11.22 -1.43 -1.69
C ALA A 228 -11.77 -0.04 -1.30
N VAL A 229 -10.89 0.92 -1.02
CA VAL A 229 -11.29 2.30 -0.70
C VAL A 229 -11.90 2.99 -1.92
N ALA A 230 -11.29 2.89 -3.10
CA ALA A 230 -11.78 3.52 -4.32
C ALA A 230 -13.13 2.96 -4.78
N LEU A 231 -13.34 1.65 -4.66
CA LEU A 231 -14.60 0.97 -5.01
C LEU A 231 -15.77 1.32 -4.08
N SER A 232 -15.52 1.89 -2.91
CA SER A 232 -16.59 2.49 -2.10
C SER A 232 -17.18 3.76 -2.74
N LYS A 233 -16.48 4.34 -3.71
CA LYS A 233 -16.84 5.61 -4.36
C LYS A 233 -17.19 5.44 -5.84
N THR A 234 -16.51 4.58 -6.58
CA THR A 234 -16.67 4.43 -8.03
C THR A 234 -16.51 3.01 -8.51
N GLN A 235 -17.22 2.65 -9.59
CA GLN A 235 -17.05 1.40 -10.32
C GLN A 235 -16.47 1.64 -11.73
N ASP A 236 -16.21 2.89 -12.10
CA ASP A 236 -15.63 3.25 -13.40
C ASP A 236 -14.13 2.96 -13.43
N SER A 237 -13.70 2.14 -14.38
CA SER A 237 -12.30 1.71 -14.51
C SER A 237 -11.36 2.87 -14.86
N LYS A 238 -11.82 3.88 -15.60
CA LYS A 238 -11.02 5.06 -15.93
C LYS A 238 -10.79 5.93 -14.70
N GLU A 239 -11.82 6.08 -13.88
CA GLU A 239 -11.72 6.79 -12.62
C GLU A 239 -10.85 6.03 -11.61
N LEU A 240 -10.98 4.70 -11.55
CA LEU A 240 -10.06 3.86 -10.78
C LEU A 240 -8.61 4.05 -11.24
N GLN A 241 -8.37 4.07 -12.56
CA GLN A 241 -7.01 4.28 -13.08
C GLN A 241 -6.46 5.66 -12.70
N ARG A 242 -7.27 6.73 -12.74
CA ARG A 242 -6.87 8.06 -12.25
C ARG A 242 -6.45 7.99 -10.78
N ILE A 243 -7.28 7.34 -9.96
CA ILE A 243 -7.02 7.16 -8.52
C ILE A 243 -5.68 6.44 -8.31
N PHE A 244 -5.41 5.34 -9.03
CA PHE A 244 -4.14 4.62 -8.92
C PHE A 244 -2.91 5.44 -9.35
N TRP A 245 -3.08 6.46 -10.18
CA TRP A 245 -2.00 7.37 -10.54
C TRP A 245 -1.78 8.49 -9.53
N GLU A 246 -2.81 8.91 -8.82
CA GLU A 246 -2.75 10.04 -7.90
C GLU A 246 -2.37 9.66 -6.46
N TYR A 247 -2.64 8.41 -6.09
CA TYR A 247 -2.44 7.89 -4.72
C TYR A 247 -1.30 6.83 -4.59
#